data_f4968e91ba6b33a0e3f42da4fcfa1b18
#
_entry.id   f4968e91ba6b33a0e3f42da4fcfa1b18
#
_cell.length_a   1.000
_cell.length_b   1.000
_cell.length_c   1.000
_cell.angle_alpha   90.00
_cell.angle_beta   90.00
_cell.angle_gamma   90.00
#
_symmetry.space_group_name_H-M   'P 1'
#
loop_
_entity.id
_entity.type
_entity.pdbx_description
1 polymer ?
#
loop_
_entity_poly.entity_id
_entity_poly.type
_entity_poly.pdbx_seq_one_letter_code
_entity_poly.pdbx_strand_id
1 'polypeptide(L)'
;MSIVDKAKAAAERALGQARQGAAQGRARFMEMQARQQQATLVRQLGEACYAEHSGEGAHEAVARAFAALDALVRAHPQTLAPGGPRAVRQARDIMHRGAECVGEGDSVAAAAQKMRDLGVGSLPICGADDRLHGILTDRDIVLRCIAEGGDPAEVRAGDLAQETLFWVEATAGVGEVLDQMEGHRVKHLPVIENHRLVGIITEADLARNLDEHRLAEFVEKVYATA
;
A
#
# COMPACT_ATOMS: atom_id res chain seq x y z
N MET A 1 34.53 -8.22 -37.74
CA MET A 1 33.11 -8.66 -37.72
C MET A 1 32.42 -8.12 -38.94
N SER A 2 31.99 -9.01 -39.84
CA SER A 2 31.36 -8.66 -41.13
C SER A 2 30.01 -7.99 -40.94
N ILE A 3 29.58 -7.17 -41.90
CA ILE A 3 28.23 -6.57 -41.92
C ILE A 3 27.16 -7.67 -41.84
N VAL A 4 27.40 -8.80 -42.42
CA VAL A 4 26.55 -10.00 -42.40
C VAL A 4 26.39 -10.56 -40.98
N ASP A 5 27.47 -10.60 -40.18
CA ASP A 5 27.44 -11.09 -38.79
C ASP A 5 26.62 -10.17 -37.90
N LYS A 6 26.71 -8.84 -38.12
CA LYS A 6 25.91 -7.85 -37.40
C LYS A 6 24.42 -7.94 -37.75
N ALA A 7 24.08 -8.17 -39.02
CA ALA A 7 22.70 -8.32 -39.46
C ALA A 7 22.07 -9.60 -38.89
N LYS A 8 22.82 -10.72 -38.87
CA LYS A 8 22.35 -11.98 -38.28
C LYS A 8 22.11 -11.88 -36.78
N ALA A 9 23.02 -11.26 -36.04
CA ALA A 9 22.88 -11.03 -34.62
C ALA A 9 21.71 -10.06 -34.26
N ALA A 10 21.41 -9.10 -35.14
CA ALA A 10 20.24 -8.22 -34.97
C ALA A 10 18.92 -8.97 -35.22
N ALA A 11 18.86 -9.82 -36.26
CA ALA A 11 17.69 -10.63 -36.54
C ALA A 11 17.41 -11.65 -35.44
N GLU A 12 18.43 -12.30 -34.87
CA GLU A 12 18.29 -13.24 -33.76
C GLU A 12 17.78 -12.56 -32.50
N ARG A 13 18.24 -11.32 -32.18
CA ARG A 13 17.74 -10.52 -31.05
C ARG A 13 16.29 -10.12 -31.27
N ALA A 14 15.91 -9.66 -32.45
CA ALA A 14 14.52 -9.29 -32.77
C ALA A 14 13.57 -10.51 -32.65
N LEU A 15 14.01 -11.68 -33.11
CA LEU A 15 13.25 -12.92 -32.98
C LEU A 15 13.08 -13.36 -31.51
N GLY A 16 14.12 -13.17 -30.68
CA GLY A 16 14.10 -13.43 -29.25
C GLY A 16 13.11 -12.52 -28.53
N GLN A 17 13.14 -11.22 -28.82
CA GLN A 17 12.21 -10.23 -28.26
C GLN A 17 10.76 -10.51 -28.68
N ALA A 18 10.51 -10.86 -29.94
CA ALA A 18 9.17 -11.21 -30.41
C ALA A 18 8.63 -12.47 -29.73
N ARG A 19 9.47 -13.49 -29.50
CA ARG A 19 9.08 -14.71 -28.76
C ARG A 19 8.77 -14.42 -27.29
N GLN A 20 9.57 -13.57 -26.63
CA GLN A 20 9.31 -13.14 -25.25
C GLN A 20 8.02 -12.32 -25.13
N GLY A 21 7.77 -11.39 -26.05
CA GLY A 21 6.53 -10.60 -26.09
C GLY A 21 5.29 -11.49 -26.27
N ALA A 22 5.35 -12.47 -27.16
CA ALA A 22 4.26 -13.43 -27.38
C ALA A 22 4.03 -14.36 -26.18
N ALA A 23 5.09 -14.74 -25.45
CA ALA A 23 4.98 -15.55 -24.24
C ALA A 23 4.33 -14.74 -23.10
N GLN A 24 4.76 -13.48 -22.91
CA GLN A 24 4.17 -12.56 -21.93
C GLN A 24 2.69 -12.24 -22.22
N GLY A 25 2.35 -12.05 -23.51
CA GLY A 25 0.96 -11.82 -23.93
C GLY A 25 0.06 -13.02 -23.60
N ARG A 26 0.53 -14.23 -23.84
CA ARG A 26 -0.19 -15.47 -23.48
C ARG A 26 -0.34 -15.64 -21.97
N ALA A 27 0.71 -15.37 -21.20
CA ALA A 27 0.65 -15.45 -19.75
C ALA A 27 -0.38 -14.48 -19.16
N ARG A 28 -0.40 -13.21 -19.61
CA ARG A 28 -1.41 -12.21 -19.20
C ARG A 28 -2.83 -12.60 -19.58
N PHE A 29 -3.01 -13.18 -20.76
CA PHE A 29 -4.33 -13.65 -21.21
C PHE A 29 -4.85 -14.79 -20.32
N MET A 30 -4.00 -15.78 -20.03
CA MET A 30 -4.33 -16.89 -19.13
C MET A 30 -4.65 -16.40 -17.70
N GLU A 31 -3.87 -15.44 -17.19
CA GLU A 31 -4.13 -14.80 -15.90
C GLU A 31 -5.49 -14.10 -15.87
N MET A 32 -5.81 -13.33 -16.90
CA MET A 32 -7.11 -12.66 -17.02
C MET A 32 -8.27 -13.65 -17.07
N GLN A 33 -8.16 -14.74 -17.83
CA GLN A 33 -9.16 -15.79 -17.89
C GLN A 33 -9.36 -16.47 -16.52
N ALA A 34 -8.29 -16.81 -15.81
CA ALA A 34 -8.36 -17.42 -14.50
C ALA A 34 -9.07 -16.50 -13.48
N ARG A 35 -8.79 -15.21 -13.49
CA ARG A 35 -9.47 -14.21 -12.64
C ARG A 35 -10.95 -14.06 -12.97
N GLN A 36 -11.32 -14.05 -14.26
CA GLN A 36 -12.72 -13.99 -14.66
C GLN A 36 -13.50 -15.25 -14.22
N GLN A 37 -12.89 -16.41 -14.36
CA GLN A 37 -13.47 -17.66 -13.91
C GLN A 37 -13.62 -17.71 -12.38
N GLN A 38 -12.62 -17.22 -11.65
CA GLN A 38 -12.71 -17.08 -10.18
C GLN A 38 -13.89 -16.19 -9.78
N ALA A 39 -14.02 -15.01 -10.37
CA ALA A 39 -15.12 -14.08 -10.07
C ALA A 39 -16.49 -14.72 -10.32
N THR A 40 -16.63 -15.51 -11.39
CA THR A 40 -17.86 -16.23 -11.69
C THR A 40 -18.18 -17.29 -10.63
N LEU A 41 -17.18 -18.07 -10.22
CA LEU A 41 -17.35 -19.10 -9.19
C LEU A 41 -17.65 -18.51 -7.81
N VAL A 42 -17.01 -17.40 -7.44
CA VAL A 42 -17.31 -16.68 -6.18
C VAL A 42 -18.75 -16.17 -6.17
N ARG A 43 -19.25 -15.63 -7.29
CA ARG A 43 -20.65 -15.22 -7.39
C ARG A 43 -21.60 -16.40 -7.26
N GLN A 44 -21.34 -17.51 -7.95
CA GLN A 44 -22.14 -18.74 -7.85
C GLN A 44 -22.15 -19.31 -6.42
N LEU A 45 -21.01 -19.26 -5.74
CA LEU A 45 -20.92 -19.63 -4.33
C LEU A 45 -21.79 -18.72 -3.45
N GLY A 46 -21.73 -17.40 -3.66
CA GLY A 46 -22.56 -16.45 -2.93
C GLY A 46 -24.06 -16.69 -3.14
N GLU A 47 -24.50 -16.94 -4.38
CA GLU A 47 -25.88 -17.29 -4.73
C GLU A 47 -26.32 -18.60 -4.04
N ALA A 48 -25.46 -19.63 -4.07
CA ALA A 48 -25.73 -20.90 -3.42
C ALA A 48 -25.78 -20.79 -1.89
N CYS A 49 -24.88 -20.03 -1.27
CA CYS A 49 -24.91 -19.78 0.18
C CYS A 49 -26.16 -19.01 0.60
N TYR A 50 -26.61 -18.04 -0.21
CA TYR A 50 -27.83 -17.30 0.05
C TYR A 50 -29.06 -18.22 -0.03
N ALA A 51 -29.15 -19.09 -1.05
CA ALA A 51 -30.23 -20.05 -1.21
C ALA A 51 -30.26 -21.05 -0.04
N GLU A 52 -29.10 -21.55 0.41
CA GLU A 52 -28.99 -22.40 1.59
C GLU A 52 -29.50 -21.72 2.85
N HIS A 53 -29.09 -20.46 3.06
CA HIS A 53 -29.54 -19.66 4.20
C HIS A 53 -31.06 -19.38 4.17
N SER A 54 -31.62 -19.23 2.97
CA SER A 54 -33.08 -19.02 2.75
C SER A 54 -33.91 -20.30 2.88
N GLY A 55 -33.29 -21.46 3.16
CA GLY A 55 -33.98 -22.73 3.37
C GLY A 55 -34.33 -23.48 2.08
N GLU A 56 -33.74 -23.13 0.96
CA GLU A 56 -33.96 -23.76 -0.35
C GLU A 56 -33.17 -25.07 -0.55
N GLY A 57 -32.39 -25.49 0.48
CA GLY A 57 -31.69 -26.79 0.45
C GLY A 57 -30.55 -26.86 -0.57
N ALA A 58 -29.79 -25.75 -0.73
CA ALA A 58 -28.73 -25.62 -1.73
C ALA A 58 -27.36 -26.20 -1.30
N HIS A 59 -27.32 -27.02 -0.24
CA HIS A 59 -26.09 -27.57 0.35
C HIS A 59 -25.14 -28.21 -0.68
N GLU A 60 -25.69 -28.99 -1.60
CA GLU A 60 -24.91 -29.62 -2.66
C GLU A 60 -24.36 -28.61 -3.68
N ALA A 61 -25.10 -27.53 -3.95
CA ALA A 61 -24.63 -26.44 -4.81
C ALA A 61 -23.48 -25.65 -4.16
N VAL A 62 -23.56 -25.40 -2.86
CA VAL A 62 -22.48 -24.81 -2.07
C VAL A 62 -21.22 -25.67 -2.13
N ALA A 63 -21.34 -26.98 -1.87
CA ALA A 63 -20.22 -27.93 -1.91
C ALA A 63 -19.56 -27.99 -3.30
N ARG A 64 -20.38 -28.02 -4.37
CA ARG A 64 -19.86 -28.00 -5.75
C ARG A 64 -19.13 -26.72 -6.09
N ALA A 65 -19.65 -25.57 -5.67
CA ALA A 65 -19.01 -24.27 -5.94
C ALA A 65 -17.67 -24.15 -5.20
N PHE A 66 -17.59 -24.61 -3.95
CA PHE A 66 -16.31 -24.69 -3.22
C PHE A 66 -15.31 -25.62 -3.91
N ALA A 67 -15.73 -26.82 -4.30
CA ALA A 67 -14.84 -27.78 -4.96
C ALA A 67 -14.31 -27.23 -6.30
N ALA A 68 -15.14 -26.53 -7.07
CA ALA A 68 -14.75 -25.91 -8.33
C ALA A 68 -13.75 -24.75 -8.11
N LEU A 69 -13.97 -23.92 -7.09
CA LEU A 69 -13.08 -22.82 -6.73
C LEU A 69 -11.71 -23.36 -6.27
N ASP A 70 -11.72 -24.38 -5.43
CA ASP A 70 -10.51 -25.08 -4.95
C ASP A 70 -9.70 -25.71 -6.11
N ALA A 71 -10.39 -26.31 -7.07
CA ALA A 71 -9.74 -26.89 -8.26
C ALA A 71 -9.10 -25.80 -9.11
N LEU A 72 -9.79 -24.68 -9.30
CA LEU A 72 -9.27 -23.53 -10.06
C LEU A 72 -8.05 -22.91 -9.38
N VAL A 73 -8.08 -22.72 -8.06
CA VAL A 73 -6.95 -22.21 -7.28
C VAL A 73 -5.75 -23.16 -7.37
N ARG A 74 -5.98 -24.47 -7.27
CA ARG A 74 -4.91 -25.47 -7.44
C ARG A 74 -4.32 -25.50 -8.84
N ALA A 75 -5.13 -25.24 -9.86
CA ALA A 75 -4.64 -25.16 -11.25
C ALA A 75 -3.83 -23.88 -11.53
N HIS A 76 -4.12 -22.81 -10.80
CA HIS A 76 -3.49 -21.50 -10.98
C HIS A 76 -2.96 -20.91 -9.65
N PRO A 77 -2.09 -21.65 -8.92
CA PRO A 77 -1.68 -21.24 -7.57
C PRO A 77 -0.95 -19.91 -7.53
N GLN A 78 -0.25 -19.55 -8.61
CA GLN A 78 0.47 -18.28 -8.69
C GLN A 78 -0.44 -17.08 -8.97
N THR A 79 -1.64 -17.30 -9.47
CA THR A 79 -2.59 -16.23 -9.87
C THR A 79 -3.74 -16.08 -8.88
N LEU A 80 -4.21 -17.18 -8.30
CA LEU A 80 -5.50 -17.24 -7.60
C LEU A 80 -5.39 -17.71 -6.14
N ALA A 81 -4.25 -18.26 -5.68
CA ALA A 81 -4.14 -18.66 -4.28
C ALA A 81 -4.39 -17.44 -3.36
N PRO A 82 -5.12 -17.61 -2.24
CA PRO A 82 -5.13 -16.59 -1.20
C PRO A 82 -3.69 -16.40 -0.73
N GLY A 83 -3.05 -15.28 -1.11
CA GLY A 83 -1.62 -15.05 -0.92
C GLY A 83 -0.71 -15.60 -2.03
N GLY A 84 -1.26 -16.03 -3.20
CA GLY A 84 -0.45 -16.23 -4.43
C GLY A 84 0.30 -14.94 -4.75
N PRO A 85 1.47 -14.97 -5.47
CA PRO A 85 2.35 -13.83 -5.53
C PRO A 85 1.65 -12.62 -6.17
N ARG A 86 0.88 -11.86 -5.40
CA ARG A 86 1.02 -10.42 -5.46
C ARG A 86 2.51 -10.26 -5.31
N ALA A 87 3.18 -9.76 -6.35
CA ALA A 87 4.54 -9.29 -6.21
C ALA A 87 4.61 -8.65 -4.82
N VAL A 88 5.50 -9.16 -3.95
CA VAL A 88 5.54 -8.76 -2.53
C VAL A 88 5.47 -7.25 -2.59
N ARG A 89 4.30 -6.68 -2.28
CA ARG A 89 4.12 -5.24 -2.37
C ARG A 89 5.00 -4.67 -1.28
N GLN A 90 5.91 -3.86 -1.69
CA GLN A 90 6.81 -3.14 -0.81
C GLN A 90 6.17 -1.80 -0.42
N ALA A 91 6.70 -1.19 0.62
CA ALA A 91 6.30 0.14 1.07
C ALA A 91 6.27 1.15 -0.10
N ARG A 92 7.30 1.08 -0.99
CA ARG A 92 7.39 1.93 -2.20
C ARG A 92 6.24 1.78 -3.20
N ASP A 93 5.52 0.64 -3.16
CA ASP A 93 4.45 0.35 -4.11
C ASP A 93 3.10 0.90 -3.64
N ILE A 94 2.96 1.15 -2.34
CA ILE A 94 1.72 1.63 -1.72
C ILE A 94 1.83 3.04 -1.15
N MET A 95 3.05 3.59 -0.99
CA MET A 95 3.26 4.93 -0.44
C MET A 95 2.77 6.03 -1.36
N HIS A 96 2.39 7.15 -0.78
CA HIS A 96 2.31 8.43 -1.47
C HIS A 96 3.72 8.96 -1.67
N ARG A 97 4.14 9.13 -2.93
CA ARG A 97 5.49 9.62 -3.29
C ARG A 97 5.57 11.13 -3.21
N GLY A 98 6.79 11.65 -2.98
CA GLY A 98 7.04 13.08 -2.98
C GLY A 98 6.43 13.79 -1.78
N ALA A 99 6.43 13.12 -0.61
CA ALA A 99 6.01 13.76 0.63
C ALA A 99 6.84 15.03 0.87
N GLU A 100 6.15 16.16 0.92
CA GLU A 100 6.80 17.44 1.19
C GLU A 100 7.07 17.59 2.68
N CYS A 101 8.28 18.01 3.03
CA CYS A 101 8.66 18.29 4.41
C CYS A 101 8.32 19.73 4.81
N VAL A 102 8.19 19.93 6.12
CA VAL A 102 8.38 21.21 6.79
C VAL A 102 9.74 21.20 7.48
N GLY A 103 10.44 22.32 7.47
CA GLY A 103 11.72 22.47 8.19
C GLY A 103 11.52 22.53 9.70
N GLU A 104 12.47 22.05 10.48
CA GLU A 104 12.42 22.13 11.95
C GLU A 104 12.24 23.58 12.44
N GLY A 105 12.87 24.55 11.76
CA GLY A 105 12.82 25.97 12.08
C GLY A 105 11.59 26.69 11.54
N ASP A 106 10.76 26.05 10.71
CA ASP A 106 9.55 26.67 10.18
C ASP A 106 8.51 26.86 11.28
N SER A 107 7.70 27.92 11.17
CA SER A 107 6.63 28.14 12.14
C SER A 107 5.48 27.13 11.95
N VAL A 108 4.81 26.81 13.03
CA VAL A 108 3.60 25.96 13.01
C VAL A 108 2.52 26.55 12.10
N ALA A 109 2.43 27.91 12.02
CA ALA A 109 1.53 28.58 11.08
C ALA A 109 1.86 28.27 9.62
N ALA A 110 3.14 28.28 9.27
CA ALA A 110 3.60 27.92 7.91
C ALA A 110 3.30 26.43 7.61
N ALA A 111 3.53 25.54 8.58
CA ALA A 111 3.18 24.13 8.45
C ALA A 111 1.68 23.92 8.22
N ALA A 112 0.82 24.60 9.00
CA ALA A 112 -0.64 24.55 8.85
C ALA A 112 -1.10 25.06 7.48
N GLN A 113 -0.50 26.14 6.97
CA GLN A 113 -0.78 26.64 5.63
C GLN A 113 -0.41 25.60 4.56
N LYS A 114 0.77 24.97 4.70
CA LYS A 114 1.22 23.93 3.80
C LYS A 114 0.30 22.69 3.83
N MET A 115 -0.14 22.25 5.01
CA MET A 115 -1.15 21.18 5.15
C MET A 115 -2.43 21.52 4.41
N ARG A 116 -2.95 22.73 4.57
CA ARG A 116 -4.16 23.20 3.87
C ARG A 116 -3.97 23.19 2.35
N ASP A 117 -2.84 23.72 1.86
CA ASP A 117 -2.60 23.89 0.43
C ASP A 117 -2.37 22.54 -0.28
N LEU A 118 -1.82 21.56 0.45
CA LEU A 118 -1.64 20.18 -0.01
C LEU A 118 -2.84 19.27 0.25
N GLY A 119 -3.80 19.70 1.08
CA GLY A 119 -4.96 18.89 1.48
C GLY A 119 -4.57 17.68 2.35
N VAL A 120 -3.54 17.80 3.19
CA VAL A 120 -3.04 16.74 4.07
C VAL A 120 -3.15 17.11 5.54
N GLY A 121 -3.31 16.12 6.42
CA GLY A 121 -3.36 16.32 7.87
C GLY A 121 -2.03 16.12 8.59
N SER A 122 -0.95 15.83 7.86
CA SER A 122 0.39 15.65 8.44
C SER A 122 1.49 16.02 7.48
N LEU A 123 2.62 16.47 8.03
CA LEU A 123 3.84 16.75 7.28
C LEU A 123 5.04 16.11 7.99
N PRO A 124 5.93 15.44 7.28
CA PRO A 124 7.25 15.11 7.80
C PRO A 124 8.03 16.37 8.14
N ILE A 125 8.77 16.34 9.25
CA ILE A 125 9.71 17.38 9.63
C ILE A 125 11.08 16.93 9.18
N CYS A 126 11.74 17.71 8.34
CA CYS A 126 13.07 17.40 7.83
C CYS A 126 14.11 18.43 8.30
N GLY A 127 15.30 17.95 8.62
CA GLY A 127 16.45 18.81 8.91
C GLY A 127 17.05 19.42 7.64
N ALA A 128 18.05 20.29 7.81
CA ALA A 128 18.80 20.89 6.72
C ALA A 128 19.62 19.85 5.90
N ASP A 129 19.75 18.64 6.40
CA ASP A 129 20.43 17.50 5.78
C ASP A 129 19.48 16.57 4.98
N ASP A 130 18.22 17.00 4.75
CA ASP A 130 17.14 16.23 4.13
C ASP A 130 16.77 14.94 4.89
N ARG A 131 17.16 14.81 6.15
CA ARG A 131 16.79 13.68 6.98
C ARG A 131 15.49 13.94 7.71
N LEU A 132 14.74 12.85 7.90
CA LEU A 132 13.52 12.88 8.68
C LEU A 132 13.84 13.00 10.17
N HIS A 133 13.30 14.05 10.82
CA HIS A 133 13.49 14.33 12.24
C HIS A 133 12.19 14.17 13.04
N GLY A 134 11.04 14.16 12.38
CA GLY A 134 9.75 14.01 13.04
C GLY A 134 8.59 13.99 12.06
N ILE A 135 7.40 13.94 12.64
CA ILE A 135 6.12 14.17 11.96
C ILE A 135 5.35 15.20 12.77
N LEU A 136 4.75 16.16 12.08
CA LEU A 136 3.80 17.13 12.64
C LEU A 136 2.42 16.82 12.06
N THR A 137 1.42 16.71 12.94
CA THR A 137 0.02 16.53 12.52
C THR A 137 -0.81 17.76 12.85
N ASP A 138 -1.96 17.93 12.19
CA ASP A 138 -2.96 18.94 12.50
C ASP A 138 -3.43 18.83 13.97
N ARG A 139 -3.52 17.60 14.50
CA ARG A 139 -3.83 17.33 15.90
C ARG A 139 -2.75 17.87 16.85
N ASP A 140 -1.47 17.73 16.53
CA ASP A 140 -0.38 18.28 17.35
C ASP A 140 -0.46 19.80 17.39
N ILE A 141 -0.75 20.44 16.27
CA ILE A 141 -0.94 21.89 16.17
C ILE A 141 -2.07 22.34 17.12
N VAL A 142 -3.21 21.66 17.07
CA VAL A 142 -4.37 22.01 17.90
C VAL A 142 -4.07 21.77 19.39
N LEU A 143 -3.56 20.60 19.75
CA LEU A 143 -3.43 20.22 21.17
C LEU A 143 -2.20 20.81 21.85
N ARG A 144 -1.05 20.87 21.15
CA ARG A 144 0.23 21.24 21.76
C ARG A 144 0.66 22.68 21.47
N CYS A 145 0.00 23.38 20.53
CA CYS A 145 0.22 24.78 20.29
C CYS A 145 -1.00 25.59 20.70
N ILE A 146 -2.15 25.41 20.02
CA ILE A 146 -3.34 26.26 20.24
C ILE A 146 -3.95 26.08 21.64
N ALA A 147 -4.17 24.84 22.07
CA ALA A 147 -4.81 24.55 23.37
C ALA A 147 -3.91 24.93 24.56
N GLU A 148 -2.60 24.98 24.38
CA GLU A 148 -1.64 25.41 25.39
C GLU A 148 -1.41 26.96 25.36
N GLY A 149 -2.11 27.68 24.48
CA GLY A 149 -2.02 29.13 24.37
C GLY A 149 -0.77 29.64 23.63
N GLY A 150 -0.10 28.75 22.89
CA GLY A 150 1.05 29.10 22.03
C GLY A 150 0.63 29.90 20.82
N ASP A 151 1.52 30.79 20.35
CA ASP A 151 1.34 31.49 19.08
C ASP A 151 1.89 30.63 17.94
N PRO A 152 1.05 30.19 16.97
CA PRO A 152 1.51 29.38 15.84
C PRO A 152 2.56 30.07 14.97
N ALA A 153 2.68 31.39 15.02
CA ALA A 153 3.71 32.13 14.28
C ALA A 153 5.10 32.04 14.96
N GLU A 154 5.12 31.84 16.28
CA GLU A 154 6.34 31.80 17.09
C GLU A 154 6.81 30.36 17.37
N VAL A 155 5.88 29.43 17.57
CA VAL A 155 6.19 28.01 17.85
C VAL A 155 6.78 27.36 16.59
N ARG A 156 7.86 26.61 16.74
CA ARG A 156 8.56 25.93 15.64
C ARG A 156 7.99 24.52 15.44
N ALA A 157 7.98 24.05 14.18
CA ALA A 157 7.55 22.71 13.85
C ALA A 157 8.38 21.64 14.60
N GLY A 158 9.69 21.87 14.75
CA GLY A 158 10.58 20.99 15.50
C GLY A 158 10.25 20.84 16.97
N ASP A 159 9.70 21.90 17.60
CA ASP A 159 9.30 21.88 19.02
C ASP A 159 8.10 20.97 19.27
N LEU A 160 7.32 20.70 18.21
CA LEU A 160 6.16 19.79 18.25
C LEU A 160 6.48 18.40 17.67
N ALA A 161 7.71 18.14 17.26
CA ALA A 161 8.12 16.82 16.79
C ALA A 161 7.86 15.77 17.87
N GLN A 162 7.41 14.59 17.47
CA GLN A 162 7.23 13.48 18.39
C GLN A 162 8.60 12.92 18.82
N GLU A 163 8.76 12.57 20.09
CA GLU A 163 10.03 12.04 20.64
C GLU A 163 10.44 10.71 20.02
N THR A 164 9.48 9.90 19.58
CA THR A 164 9.72 8.61 18.94
C THR A 164 9.23 8.62 17.52
N LEU A 165 10.15 8.45 16.57
CA LEU A 165 9.87 8.42 15.15
C LEU A 165 9.86 6.97 14.66
N PHE A 166 8.74 6.54 14.08
CA PHE A 166 8.60 5.26 13.39
C PHE A 166 8.64 5.48 11.89
N TRP A 167 9.29 4.60 11.18
CA TRP A 167 9.45 4.64 9.73
C TRP A 167 9.74 3.23 9.19
N VAL A 168 9.67 3.05 7.87
CA VAL A 168 10.05 1.81 7.19
C VAL A 168 10.95 2.09 6.00
N GLU A 169 11.78 1.10 5.63
CA GLU A 169 12.52 1.13 4.38
C GLU A 169 11.56 1.00 3.17
N ALA A 170 11.89 1.66 2.07
CA ALA A 170 11.10 1.58 0.83
C ALA A 170 10.94 0.13 0.31
N THR A 171 11.87 -0.76 0.68
CA THR A 171 11.86 -2.19 0.35
C THR A 171 11.11 -3.06 1.35
N ALA A 172 10.67 -2.51 2.49
CA ALA A 172 9.91 -3.23 3.50
C ALA A 172 8.62 -3.82 2.90
N GLY A 173 8.28 -5.04 3.30
CA GLY A 173 7.03 -5.68 2.86
C GLY A 173 5.80 -5.01 3.50
N VAL A 174 4.64 -5.09 2.86
CA VAL A 174 3.39 -4.52 3.41
C VAL A 174 3.04 -5.12 4.78
N GLY A 175 3.42 -6.36 5.06
CA GLY A 175 3.27 -6.96 6.40
C GLY A 175 4.04 -6.18 7.47
N GLU A 176 5.30 -5.83 7.20
CA GLU A 176 6.12 -5.02 8.10
C GLU A 176 5.57 -3.59 8.28
N VAL A 177 5.03 -2.99 7.20
CA VAL A 177 4.33 -1.70 7.27
C VAL A 177 3.16 -1.78 8.26
N LEU A 178 2.34 -2.84 8.17
CA LEU A 178 1.21 -3.04 9.07
C LEU A 178 1.65 -3.29 10.50
N ASP A 179 2.67 -4.13 10.70
CA ASP A 179 3.22 -4.43 12.04
C ASP A 179 3.71 -3.14 12.72
N GLN A 180 4.39 -2.25 12.00
CA GLN A 180 4.83 -0.96 12.52
C GLN A 180 3.65 -0.05 12.86
N MET A 181 2.68 0.10 11.94
CA MET A 181 1.53 0.98 12.17
C MET A 181 0.60 0.47 13.28
N GLU A 182 0.31 -0.83 13.29
CA GLU A 182 -0.53 -1.49 14.31
C GLU A 182 0.16 -1.50 15.70
N GLY A 183 1.44 -1.90 15.75
CA GLY A 183 2.19 -2.03 16.99
C GLY A 183 2.42 -0.71 17.71
N HIS A 184 2.59 0.37 16.96
CA HIS A 184 2.82 1.71 17.50
C HIS A 184 1.58 2.60 17.45
N ARG A 185 0.45 2.10 16.93
CA ARG A 185 -0.81 2.84 16.76
C ARG A 185 -0.64 4.16 16.01
N VAL A 186 0.22 4.15 14.99
CA VAL A 186 0.48 5.32 14.14
C VAL A 186 -0.33 5.23 12.84
N LYS A 187 -0.81 6.39 12.37
CA LYS A 187 -1.67 6.52 11.18
C LYS A 187 -0.90 7.02 9.97
N HIS A 188 0.33 7.45 10.18
CA HIS A 188 1.24 7.98 9.19
C HIS A 188 2.59 7.34 9.41
N LEU A 189 3.13 6.70 8.37
CA LEU A 189 4.41 6.00 8.42
C LEU A 189 5.31 6.50 7.30
N PRO A 190 6.35 7.29 7.61
CA PRO A 190 7.35 7.71 6.64
C PRO A 190 8.06 6.51 6.02
N VAL A 191 8.38 6.65 4.74
CA VAL A 191 9.14 5.68 3.98
C VAL A 191 10.50 6.27 3.63
N ILE A 192 11.56 5.59 4.01
CA ILE A 192 12.94 6.00 3.84
C ILE A 192 13.62 5.14 2.78
N GLU A 193 14.46 5.75 1.98
CA GLU A 193 15.37 5.07 1.07
C GLU A 193 16.71 5.81 1.06
N ASN A 194 17.82 5.10 1.28
CA ASN A 194 19.16 5.69 1.36
C ASN A 194 19.24 6.87 2.36
N HIS A 195 18.65 6.71 3.54
CA HIS A 195 18.57 7.72 4.61
C HIS A 195 17.79 9.00 4.25
N ARG A 196 17.00 8.99 3.19
CA ARG A 196 16.17 10.10 2.76
C ARG A 196 14.69 9.73 2.76
N LEU A 197 13.85 10.69 3.09
CA LEU A 197 12.41 10.53 2.95
C LEU A 197 12.04 10.45 1.46
N VAL A 198 11.35 9.35 1.06
CA VAL A 198 10.90 9.14 -0.31
C VAL A 198 9.38 9.10 -0.44
N GLY A 199 8.67 8.99 0.67
CA GLY A 199 7.21 8.97 0.70
C GLY A 199 6.65 8.81 2.10
N ILE A 200 5.33 8.73 2.18
CA ILE A 200 4.58 8.46 3.40
C ILE A 200 3.46 7.46 3.10
N ILE A 201 3.19 6.55 4.02
CA ILE A 201 2.05 5.65 3.98
C ILE A 201 1.03 6.12 5.01
N THR A 202 -0.22 6.25 4.59
CA THR A 202 -1.35 6.66 5.42
C THR A 202 -2.43 5.58 5.45
N GLU A 203 -3.39 5.71 6.35
CA GLU A 203 -4.58 4.84 6.38
C GLU A 203 -5.32 4.83 5.02
N ALA A 204 -5.38 5.97 4.32
CA ALA A 204 -5.99 6.05 3.00
C ALA A 204 -5.22 5.25 1.94
N ASP A 205 -3.90 5.13 2.07
CA ASP A 205 -3.08 4.30 1.19
C ASP A 205 -3.32 2.81 1.48
N LEU A 206 -3.45 2.44 2.76
CA LEU A 206 -3.81 1.08 3.16
C LEU A 206 -5.22 0.72 2.66
N ALA A 207 -6.21 1.61 2.81
CA ALA A 207 -7.57 1.38 2.33
C ALA A 207 -7.65 1.13 0.82
N ARG A 208 -6.77 1.74 0.03
CA ARG A 208 -6.69 1.51 -1.42
C ARG A 208 -5.95 0.23 -1.82
N ASN A 209 -5.15 -0.33 -0.91
CA ASN A 209 -4.19 -1.38 -1.24
C ASN A 209 -4.40 -2.71 -0.50
N LEU A 210 -5.13 -2.72 0.61
CA LEU A 210 -5.48 -3.91 1.38
C LEU A 210 -6.84 -4.49 0.94
N ASP A 211 -7.05 -5.76 1.25
CA ASP A 211 -8.39 -6.35 1.23
C ASP A 211 -9.20 -5.91 2.48
N GLU A 212 -10.52 -6.07 2.40
CA GLU A 212 -11.45 -5.60 3.45
C GLU A 212 -11.16 -6.21 4.83
N HIS A 213 -10.81 -7.50 4.87
CA HIS A 213 -10.55 -8.20 6.12
C HIS A 213 -9.30 -7.63 6.82
N ARG A 214 -8.20 -7.49 6.08
CA ARG A 214 -6.94 -6.96 6.60
C ARG A 214 -7.05 -5.48 7.00
N LEU A 215 -7.85 -4.71 6.24
CA LEU A 215 -8.14 -3.33 6.60
C LEU A 215 -8.96 -3.23 7.89
N ALA A 216 -9.96 -4.10 8.08
CA ALA A 216 -10.75 -4.13 9.31
C ALA A 216 -9.89 -4.45 10.53
N GLU A 217 -9.01 -5.48 10.44
CA GLU A 217 -8.05 -5.80 11.50
C GLU A 217 -7.13 -4.64 11.85
N PHE A 218 -6.60 -3.94 10.83
CA PHE A 218 -5.76 -2.77 11.02
C PHE A 218 -6.51 -1.65 11.77
N VAL A 219 -7.72 -1.32 11.34
CA VAL A 219 -8.55 -0.29 11.98
C VAL A 219 -8.84 -0.65 13.43
N GLU A 220 -9.23 -1.90 13.70
CA GLU A 220 -9.48 -2.36 15.06
C GLU A 220 -8.26 -2.15 15.96
N LYS A 221 -7.07 -2.55 15.52
CA LYS A 221 -5.84 -2.45 16.31
C LYS A 221 -5.37 -1.02 16.54
N VAL A 222 -5.43 -0.18 15.50
CA VAL A 222 -4.94 1.21 15.58
C VAL A 222 -5.87 2.09 16.40
N TYR A 223 -7.18 1.83 16.34
CA TYR A 223 -8.19 2.61 17.05
C TYR A 223 -8.72 1.95 18.33
N ALA A 224 -8.26 0.76 18.70
CA ALA A 224 -8.61 0.14 19.97
C ALA A 224 -8.31 1.12 21.12
N THR A 225 -9.35 1.57 21.78
CA THR A 225 -9.21 2.32 23.04
C THR A 225 -8.66 1.38 24.10
N ALA A 226 -7.60 1.81 24.76
CA ALA A 226 -7.06 1.11 25.92
C ALA A 226 -8.06 1.14 27.08
#